data_b0e14e96d9aa8e7f1a56716ad997e630
#
_entry.id   b0e14e96d9aa8e7f1a56716ad997e630
#
_cell.length_a   1.000
_cell.length_b   1.000
_cell.length_c   1.000
_cell.angle_alpha   90.00
_cell.angle_beta   90.00
_cell.angle_gamma   90.00
#
_symmetry.space_group_name_H-M   'P 1'
#
loop_
_entity.id
_entity.type
_entity.pdbx_description
1 polymer ?
#
loop_
_entity_poly.entity_id
_entity_poly.type
_entity_poly.pdbx_seq_one_letter_code
_entity_poly.pdbx_strand_id
1 'polypeptide(L)'
;MITNEHIEQFIAQAHRYGDAKLMLCSSGNLSWRIGEEALISGTGSWVPTLGKEKVSICNIASGTPSNGVKPSMESTFHLGILRERPDVNVVLHFQSEYATAVSCMKNKPANFNVTAEIPCHV
;
A
#
# COMPACT_ATOMS: atom_id res chain seq x y z
N MET A 1 -13.96 12.80 -7.37
CA MET A 1 -14.83 12.40 -6.24
C MET A 1 -14.91 10.87 -6.20
N ILE A 2 -14.61 10.29 -5.07
CA ILE A 2 -14.63 8.83 -4.85
C ILE A 2 -16.08 8.34 -4.77
N THR A 3 -16.39 7.25 -5.48
CA THR A 3 -17.71 6.60 -5.52
C THR A 3 -17.70 5.28 -4.76
N ASN A 4 -18.87 4.71 -4.49
CA ASN A 4 -18.98 3.37 -3.93
C ASN A 4 -18.31 2.31 -4.81
N GLU A 5 -18.42 2.44 -6.13
CA GLU A 5 -17.78 1.54 -7.09
C GLU A 5 -16.25 1.55 -6.95
N HIS A 6 -15.63 2.73 -6.78
CA HIS A 6 -14.20 2.83 -6.51
C HIS A 6 -13.81 2.08 -5.23
N ILE A 7 -14.61 2.20 -4.16
CA ILE A 7 -14.35 1.49 -2.90
C ILE A 7 -14.46 -0.02 -3.08
N GLU A 8 -15.46 -0.50 -3.80
CA GLU A 8 -15.64 -1.93 -4.10
C GLU A 8 -14.49 -2.50 -4.94
N GLN A 9 -14.07 -1.78 -5.97
CA GLN A 9 -12.90 -2.14 -6.77
C GLN A 9 -11.61 -2.18 -5.94
N PHE A 10 -11.41 -1.20 -5.05
CA PHE A 10 -10.27 -1.16 -4.14
C PHE A 10 -10.23 -2.38 -3.22
N ILE A 11 -11.37 -2.74 -2.63
CA ILE A 11 -11.51 -3.91 -1.77
C ILE A 11 -11.26 -5.20 -2.56
N ALA A 12 -11.82 -5.32 -3.76
CA ALA A 12 -11.61 -6.49 -4.60
C ALA A 12 -10.12 -6.69 -4.96
N GLN A 13 -9.39 -5.61 -5.25
CA GLN A 13 -7.94 -5.71 -5.47
C GLN A 13 -7.18 -6.06 -4.19
N ALA A 14 -7.58 -5.52 -3.04
CA ALA A 14 -6.98 -5.87 -1.75
C ALA A 14 -7.09 -7.40 -1.49
N HIS A 15 -8.26 -7.98 -1.70
CA HIS A 15 -8.47 -9.43 -1.54
C HIS A 15 -7.59 -10.24 -2.52
N ARG A 16 -7.46 -9.80 -3.79
CA ARG A 16 -6.58 -10.46 -4.76
C ARG A 16 -5.11 -10.48 -4.32
N TYR A 17 -4.61 -9.42 -3.70
CA TYR A 17 -3.25 -9.40 -3.15
C TYR A 17 -3.10 -10.36 -1.96
N GLY A 18 -4.15 -10.50 -1.16
CA GLY A 18 -4.22 -11.52 -0.11
C GLY A 18 -4.18 -12.94 -0.67
N ASP A 19 -5.00 -13.24 -1.68
CA ASP A 19 -5.05 -14.54 -2.35
C ASP A 19 -3.69 -14.90 -3.00
N ALA A 20 -2.98 -13.90 -3.53
CA ALA A 20 -1.63 -14.04 -4.06
C ALA A 20 -0.56 -14.21 -2.96
N LYS A 21 -0.94 -14.23 -1.68
CA LYS A 21 -0.05 -14.35 -0.50
C LYS A 21 1.01 -13.24 -0.41
N LEU A 22 0.77 -12.09 -1.03
CA LEU A 22 1.67 -10.94 -0.94
C LEU A 22 1.59 -10.26 0.42
N MET A 23 0.42 -10.34 1.08
CA MET A 23 0.18 -9.74 2.38
C MET A 23 -0.37 -10.77 3.35
N LEU A 24 0.28 -10.91 4.48
CA LEU A 24 -0.11 -11.84 5.55
C LEU A 24 -0.56 -11.04 6.77
N CYS A 25 -1.70 -11.41 7.35
CA CYS A 25 -2.26 -10.78 8.54
C CYS A 25 -2.45 -9.26 8.33
N SER A 26 -1.94 -8.45 9.26
CA SER A 26 -1.99 -6.99 9.21
C SER A 26 -0.73 -6.37 8.58
N SER A 27 0.15 -7.19 7.99
CA SER A 27 1.34 -6.68 7.31
C SER A 27 0.98 -6.16 5.93
N GLY A 28 1.46 -4.97 5.63
CA GLY A 28 1.21 -4.33 4.35
C GLY A 28 -0.05 -3.47 4.31
N ASN A 29 -0.10 -2.65 3.29
CA ASN A 29 -1.17 -1.70 3.05
C ASN A 29 -1.13 -1.25 1.59
N LEU A 30 -2.21 -0.67 1.14
CA LEU A 30 -2.31 -0.17 -0.23
C LEU A 30 -3.04 1.16 -0.28
N SER A 31 -2.78 1.91 -1.34
CA SER A 31 -3.51 3.13 -1.67
C SER A 31 -3.75 3.26 -3.17
N TRP A 32 -4.81 3.96 -3.53
CA TRP A 32 -5.20 4.24 -4.91
C TRP A 32 -5.66 5.68 -5.04
N ARG A 33 -4.99 6.45 -5.91
CA ARG A 33 -5.33 7.84 -6.26
C ARG A 33 -6.58 7.88 -7.13
N ILE A 34 -7.51 8.78 -6.78
CA ILE A 34 -8.67 9.14 -7.61
C ILE A 34 -8.79 10.66 -7.57
N GLY A 35 -8.22 11.31 -8.58
CA GLY A 35 -8.12 12.78 -8.60
C GLY A 35 -7.24 13.31 -7.45
N GLU A 36 -7.78 14.23 -6.66
CA GLU A 36 -7.09 14.86 -5.51
C GLU A 36 -7.19 14.02 -4.21
N GLU A 37 -7.88 12.89 -4.27
CA GLU A 37 -8.10 12.01 -3.13
C GLU A 37 -7.43 10.66 -3.35
N ALA A 38 -7.19 9.94 -2.25
CA ALA A 38 -6.74 8.56 -2.29
C ALA A 38 -7.57 7.68 -1.36
N LEU A 39 -7.92 6.49 -1.83
CA LEU A 39 -8.33 5.38 -0.98
C LEU A 39 -7.09 4.78 -0.33
N ILE A 40 -7.14 4.53 0.97
CA ILE A 40 -6.04 3.93 1.73
C ILE A 40 -6.63 2.88 2.68
N SER A 41 -6.00 1.70 2.78
CA SER A 41 -6.38 0.71 3.79
C SER A 41 -6.21 1.28 5.20
N GLY A 42 -7.22 1.09 6.05
CA GLY A 42 -7.29 1.66 7.39
C GLY A 42 -6.29 1.04 8.36
N THR A 43 -6.01 1.76 9.44
CA THR A 43 -5.10 1.25 10.48
C THR A 43 -5.63 -0.05 11.10
N GLY A 44 -4.74 -1.02 11.28
CA GLY A 44 -5.06 -2.34 11.85
C GLY A 44 -5.98 -3.20 10.98
N SER A 45 -6.19 -2.84 9.71
CA SER A 45 -6.91 -3.70 8.78
C SER A 45 -6.02 -4.85 8.28
N TRP A 46 -6.66 -5.96 7.97
CA TRP A 46 -6.05 -7.06 7.23
C TRP A 46 -6.44 -6.90 5.76
N VAL A 47 -5.47 -6.59 4.91
CA VAL A 47 -5.71 -6.35 3.49
C VAL A 47 -6.42 -7.53 2.81
N PRO A 48 -6.05 -8.81 3.11
CA PRO A 48 -6.75 -9.97 2.54
C PRO A 48 -8.25 -10.05 2.85
N THR A 49 -8.71 -9.40 3.91
CA THR A 49 -10.12 -9.40 4.35
C THR A 49 -10.63 -7.99 4.57
N LEU A 50 -10.08 -7.02 3.83
CA LEU A 50 -10.44 -5.60 3.95
C LEU A 50 -11.94 -5.40 3.73
N GLY A 51 -12.62 -4.81 4.70
CA GLY A 51 -14.02 -4.39 4.61
C GLY A 51 -14.14 -2.89 4.34
N LYS A 52 -15.33 -2.48 3.90
CA LYS A 52 -15.63 -1.09 3.53
C LYS A 52 -15.42 -0.11 4.70
N GLU A 53 -15.72 -0.55 5.92
CA GLU A 53 -15.55 0.22 7.15
C GLU A 53 -14.10 0.49 7.52
N LYS A 54 -13.17 -0.18 6.84
CA LYS A 54 -11.72 -0.02 6.97
C LYS A 54 -11.05 0.65 5.76
N VAL A 55 -11.82 1.25 4.87
CA VAL A 55 -11.28 2.03 3.74
C VAL A 55 -11.32 3.52 4.10
N SER A 56 -10.16 4.13 4.25
CA SER A 56 -10.01 5.56 4.47
C SER A 56 -9.98 6.32 3.16
N ILE A 57 -10.64 7.47 3.12
CA ILE A 57 -10.56 8.44 2.01
C ILE A 57 -9.73 9.63 2.50
N CYS A 58 -8.58 9.88 1.90
CA CYS A 58 -7.68 10.96 2.30
C CYS A 58 -7.47 11.96 1.18
N ASN A 59 -7.45 13.24 1.51
CA ASN A 59 -6.95 14.26 0.59
C ASN A 59 -5.43 14.09 0.44
N ILE A 60 -4.93 14.00 -0.79
CA ILE A 60 -3.51 13.71 -1.06
C ILE A 60 -2.61 14.84 -0.59
N ALA A 61 -3.01 16.10 -0.79
CA ALA A 61 -2.19 17.26 -0.44
C ALA A 61 -2.09 17.45 1.09
N SER A 62 -3.21 17.45 1.80
CA SER A 62 -3.24 17.71 3.25
C SER A 62 -3.00 16.45 4.11
N GLY A 63 -3.25 15.26 3.56
CA GLY A 63 -3.23 14.01 4.31
C GLY A 63 -4.44 13.78 5.22
N THR A 64 -5.42 14.69 5.17
CA THR A 64 -6.59 14.64 6.07
C THR A 64 -7.60 13.60 5.58
N PRO A 65 -8.05 12.68 6.45
CA PRO A 65 -9.14 11.77 6.11
C PRO A 65 -10.48 12.50 6.08
N SER A 66 -11.31 12.22 5.06
CA SER A 66 -12.60 12.89 4.85
C SER A 66 -13.82 12.06 5.26
N ASN A 67 -13.65 10.75 5.43
CA ASN A 67 -14.76 9.83 5.77
C ASN A 67 -14.75 9.31 7.21
N GLY A 68 -13.93 9.89 8.09
CA GLY A 68 -13.85 9.50 9.50
C GLY A 68 -13.11 8.18 9.77
N VAL A 69 -12.68 7.46 8.74
CA VAL A 69 -11.89 6.24 8.90
C VAL A 69 -10.41 6.62 9.03
N LYS A 70 -9.77 6.15 10.10
CA LYS A 70 -8.33 6.39 10.32
C LYS A 70 -7.50 5.58 9.31
N PRO A 71 -6.67 6.23 8.48
CA PRO A 71 -5.82 5.52 7.52
C PRO A 71 -4.73 4.72 8.22
N SER A 72 -4.04 3.87 7.46
CA SER A 72 -2.82 3.18 7.92
C SER A 72 -1.86 4.16 8.59
N MET A 73 -1.13 3.71 9.60
CA MET A 73 -0.05 4.50 10.21
C MET A 73 1.04 4.89 9.20
N GLU A 74 1.14 4.14 8.10
CA GLU A 74 2.08 4.36 7.02
C GLU A 74 1.52 5.26 5.89
N SER A 75 0.32 5.84 6.08
CA SER A 75 -0.32 6.73 5.10
C SER A 75 0.56 7.92 4.69
N THR A 76 1.47 8.35 5.56
CA THR A 76 2.39 9.46 5.28
C THR A 76 3.28 9.17 4.07
N PHE A 77 3.88 7.98 3.99
CA PHE A 77 4.69 7.65 2.82
C PHE A 77 3.86 7.35 1.58
N HIS A 78 2.68 6.72 1.71
CA HIS A 78 1.75 6.53 0.59
C HIS A 78 1.39 7.85 -0.06
N LEU A 79 0.91 8.80 0.74
CA LEU A 79 0.55 10.13 0.27
C LEU A 79 1.77 10.93 -0.20
N GLY A 80 2.94 10.72 0.42
CA GLY A 80 4.21 11.28 -0.03
C GLY A 80 4.56 10.85 -1.45
N ILE A 81 4.54 9.55 -1.73
CA ILE A 81 4.77 9.00 -3.07
C ILE A 81 3.76 9.58 -4.07
N LEU A 82 2.47 9.57 -3.70
CA LEU A 82 1.43 10.10 -4.57
C LEU A 82 1.58 11.60 -4.85
N ARG A 83 2.13 12.40 -3.94
CA ARG A 83 2.43 13.83 -4.18
C ARG A 83 3.61 14.02 -5.12
N GLU A 84 4.71 13.32 -4.87
CA GLU A 84 5.97 13.47 -5.61
C GLU A 84 5.94 12.80 -7.00
N ARG A 85 5.06 11.81 -7.18
CA ARG A 85 4.94 11.03 -8.40
C ARG A 85 3.52 11.13 -8.98
N PRO A 86 3.21 12.20 -9.75
CA PRO A 86 1.90 12.37 -10.37
C PRO A 86 1.57 11.29 -11.41
N ASP A 87 2.57 10.60 -11.93
CA ASP A 87 2.46 9.45 -12.83
C ASP A 87 2.08 8.16 -12.11
N VAL A 88 2.18 8.10 -10.76
CA VAL A 88 1.82 6.94 -9.94
C VAL A 88 0.41 7.09 -9.40
N ASN A 89 -0.43 6.08 -9.61
CA ASN A 89 -1.80 6.04 -9.09
C ASN A 89 -2.00 5.03 -7.96
N VAL A 90 -1.14 4.03 -7.83
CA VAL A 90 -1.26 2.97 -6.82
C VAL A 90 0.06 2.83 -6.08
N VAL A 91 -0.03 2.73 -4.75
CA VAL A 91 1.11 2.34 -3.90
C VAL A 91 0.73 1.07 -3.17
N LEU A 92 1.53 0.03 -3.37
CA LEU A 92 1.41 -1.27 -2.72
C LEU A 92 2.62 -1.48 -1.83
N HIS A 93 2.41 -1.57 -0.53
CA HIS A 93 3.43 -1.91 0.45
C HIS A 93 3.16 -3.30 1.03
N PHE A 94 4.16 -4.16 0.97
CA PHE A 94 4.08 -5.49 1.55
C PHE A 94 5.45 -5.96 2.05
N GLN A 95 5.44 -6.91 2.97
CA GLN A 95 6.64 -7.51 3.53
C GLN A 95 6.81 -8.90 2.92
N SER A 96 7.60 -9.00 1.83
CA SER A 96 7.88 -10.31 1.24
C SER A 96 8.74 -11.16 2.17
N GLU A 97 8.51 -12.47 2.18
CA GLU A 97 9.21 -13.43 3.03
C GLU A 97 10.73 -13.35 2.83
N TYR A 98 11.18 -13.30 1.58
CA TYR A 98 12.61 -13.24 1.26
C TYR A 98 13.26 -11.91 1.65
N ALA A 99 12.61 -10.77 1.39
CA ALA A 99 13.14 -9.47 1.82
C ALA A 99 13.22 -9.39 3.35
N THR A 100 12.20 -9.92 4.04
CA THR A 100 12.19 -10.01 5.51
C THR A 100 13.32 -10.91 6.01
N ALA A 101 13.50 -12.09 5.41
CA ALA A 101 14.59 -13.01 5.76
C ALA A 101 15.96 -12.34 5.59
N VAL A 102 16.18 -11.67 4.44
CA VAL A 102 17.41 -10.92 4.19
C VAL A 102 17.62 -9.79 5.21
N SER A 103 16.56 -9.09 5.61
CA SER A 103 16.66 -8.02 6.62
C SER A 103 17.16 -8.54 7.98
N CYS A 104 16.86 -9.80 8.30
CA CYS A 104 17.26 -10.47 9.54
C CYS A 104 18.69 -11.06 9.49
N MET A 105 19.34 -11.11 8.33
CA MET A 105 20.68 -11.69 8.21
C MET A 105 21.71 -10.85 8.96
N LYS A 106 22.56 -11.52 9.75
CA LYS A 106 23.69 -10.88 10.47
C LYS A 106 24.77 -10.40 9.48
N ASN A 107 25.10 -11.24 8.50
CA ASN A 107 26.08 -10.92 7.47
C ASN A 107 25.33 -10.75 6.13
N LYS A 108 25.16 -9.50 5.72
CA LYS A 108 24.49 -9.17 4.45
C LYS A 108 25.54 -9.04 3.32
N PRO A 109 25.20 -9.43 2.07
CA PRO A 109 26.07 -9.17 0.95
C PRO A 109 26.31 -7.66 0.77
N ALA A 110 27.46 -7.28 0.23
CA ALA A 110 27.82 -5.88 -0.01
C ALA A 110 26.89 -5.20 -1.03
N ASN A 111 26.34 -5.97 -1.98
CA ASN A 111 25.30 -5.54 -2.88
C ASN A 111 24.34 -6.71 -3.16
N PHE A 112 23.15 -6.38 -3.68
CA PHE A 112 22.09 -7.33 -4.00
C PHE A 112 21.85 -7.49 -5.50
N ASN A 113 22.82 -7.06 -6.33
CA ASN A 113 22.77 -7.19 -7.81
C ASN A 113 22.97 -8.65 -8.23
N VAL A 114 22.08 -9.51 -7.77
CA VAL A 114 22.12 -10.96 -8.02
C VAL A 114 21.41 -11.40 -9.29
N THR A 115 20.61 -10.49 -9.87
CA THR A 115 19.97 -10.65 -11.17
C THR A 115 20.13 -9.38 -12.01
N ALA A 116 19.98 -9.48 -13.33
CA ALA A 116 20.11 -8.35 -14.23
C ALA A 116 19.03 -7.28 -14.03
N GLU A 117 17.88 -7.66 -13.48
CA GLU A 117 16.74 -6.77 -13.25
C GLU A 117 16.97 -5.80 -12.09
N ILE A 118 17.70 -6.22 -11.05
CA ILE A 118 17.88 -5.38 -9.85
C ILE A 118 18.57 -4.04 -10.20
N PRO A 119 19.71 -3.98 -10.90
CA PRO A 119 20.34 -2.71 -11.23
C PRO A 119 19.57 -1.86 -12.24
N CYS A 120 18.56 -2.43 -12.90
CA CYS A 120 17.74 -1.71 -13.87
C CYS A 120 16.49 -1.06 -13.26
N HIS A 121 16.01 -1.54 -12.10
CA HIS A 121 14.71 -1.18 -11.54
C HIS A 121 14.76 -0.71 -10.08
N VAL A 122 15.93 -0.68 -9.47
CA VAL A 122 16.12 -0.27 -8.06
C VAL A 122 17.07 0.91 -7.93
#